data_22f00bdd210f4c9713881470cd579fb6
#
_entry.id   22f00bdd210f4c9713881470cd579fb6
#
_cell.length_a   1.000
_cell.length_b   1.000
_cell.length_c   1.000
_cell.angle_alpha   90.00
_cell.angle_beta   90.00
_cell.angle_gamma   90.00
#
_symmetry.space_group_name_H-M   'P 1'
#
loop_
_entity.id
_entity.type
_entity.pdbx_description
1 polymer ?
#
loop_
_entity_poly.entity_id
_entity_poly.type
_entity_poly.pdbx_seq_one_letter_code
_entity_poly.pdbx_strand_id
1 'polypeptide(L)'
;LKFFRDAVTILELRLFAMKQAIHWHLLGSLVFPMSTFFFARGLSDSDPESLRRIMVGALVFGLTLQAVNAVSMNMISDRFQGRLNLIVTMPVSKFSYAIGMIAYTFVQALMTLVILLAVATLMDIDFTITWSLLPILAMLITAMSGMGIFMSSFAPSEEVGGVITSMFSIVMVMISPVFFSMDQAPIALRYVGYISPVRYAADALNKALSGNNDVIVEMIVLGTIGAI
;
A
#
# COMPACT_ATOMS: atom_id res chain seq x y z
N LEU A 1 12.85 6.05 24.30
CA LEU A 1 12.25 7.39 24.16
C LEU A 1 12.87 8.19 22.99
N LYS A 2 14.21 8.23 22.84
CA LYS A 2 14.90 8.94 21.73
C LYS A 2 14.50 8.39 20.36
N PHE A 3 14.57 7.07 20.19
CA PHE A 3 14.20 6.37 18.96
C PHE A 3 12.80 6.75 18.44
N PHE A 4 11.81 6.73 19.33
CA PHE A 4 10.43 7.05 18.98
C PHE A 4 10.27 8.53 18.60
N ARG A 5 10.92 9.42 19.34
CA ARG A 5 10.92 10.86 19.04
C ARG A 5 11.54 11.15 17.67
N ASP A 6 12.64 10.48 17.33
CA ASP A 6 13.31 10.65 16.05
C ASP A 6 12.40 10.17 14.88
N ALA A 7 11.68 9.04 15.04
CA ALA A 7 10.74 8.57 14.04
C ALA A 7 9.56 9.54 13.85
N VAL A 8 9.01 10.09 14.93
CA VAL A 8 7.97 11.12 14.90
C VAL A 8 8.44 12.38 14.19
N THR A 9 9.66 12.84 14.46
CA THR A 9 10.21 14.01 13.78
C THR A 9 10.32 13.81 12.28
N ILE A 10 10.71 12.61 11.82
CA ILE A 10 10.76 12.27 10.39
C ILE A 10 9.35 12.27 9.80
N LEU A 11 8.39 11.68 10.49
CA LEU A 11 6.98 11.71 10.10
C LEU A 11 6.48 13.15 9.93
N GLU A 12 6.72 14.02 10.92
CA GLU A 12 6.29 15.42 10.89
C GLU A 12 6.90 16.18 9.71
N LEU A 13 8.20 15.99 9.43
CA LEU A 13 8.86 16.60 8.27
C LEU A 13 8.20 16.16 6.95
N ARG A 14 7.88 14.88 6.81
CA ARG A 14 7.21 14.35 5.62
C ARG A 14 5.77 14.83 5.50
N LEU A 15 5.04 14.90 6.60
CA LEU A 15 3.68 15.46 6.62
C LEU A 15 3.66 16.94 6.27
N PHE A 16 4.64 17.71 6.73
CA PHE A 16 4.77 19.10 6.37
C PHE A 16 5.03 19.29 4.87
N ALA A 17 5.92 18.50 4.28
CA ALA A 17 6.16 18.50 2.83
C ALA A 17 4.89 18.08 2.05
N MET A 18 4.16 17.07 2.52
CA MET A 18 2.90 16.63 1.92
C MET A 18 1.83 17.73 1.96
N LYS A 19 1.76 18.51 3.04
CA LYS A 19 0.78 19.58 3.19
C LYS A 19 0.90 20.63 2.07
N GLN A 20 2.10 20.89 1.57
CA GLN A 20 2.33 21.85 0.47
C GLN A 20 1.78 21.34 -0.88
N ALA A 21 1.67 20.03 -1.04
CA ALA A 21 1.20 19.38 -2.28
C ALA A 21 -0.02 18.48 -2.04
N ILE A 22 -0.81 18.76 -1.00
CA ILE A 22 -1.89 17.88 -0.54
C ILE A 22 -2.93 17.59 -1.64
N HIS A 23 -3.25 18.59 -2.47
CA HIS A 23 -4.17 18.42 -3.59
C HIS A 23 -3.69 17.40 -4.62
N TRP A 24 -2.39 17.34 -4.89
CA TRP A 24 -1.80 16.33 -5.78
C TRP A 24 -1.82 14.92 -5.15
N HIS A 25 -1.59 14.84 -3.84
CA HIS A 25 -1.71 13.57 -3.12
C HIS A 25 -3.15 13.06 -3.08
N LEU A 26 -4.12 13.94 -2.85
CA LEU A 26 -5.54 13.60 -2.88
C LEU A 26 -5.98 13.15 -4.29
N LEU A 27 -5.57 13.87 -5.33
CA LEU A 27 -5.84 13.48 -6.71
C LEU A 27 -5.24 12.10 -7.04
N GLY A 28 -3.97 11.88 -6.74
CA GLY A 28 -3.31 10.60 -7.00
C GLY A 28 -3.94 9.44 -6.24
N SER A 29 -4.32 9.66 -4.98
CA SER A 29 -4.97 8.64 -4.15
C SER A 29 -6.41 8.30 -4.60
N LEU A 30 -7.07 9.20 -5.33
CA LEU A 30 -8.40 9.01 -5.88
C LEU A 30 -8.38 8.47 -7.31
N VAL A 31 -7.64 9.12 -8.20
CA VAL A 31 -7.71 8.86 -9.65
C VAL A 31 -7.29 7.43 -9.97
N PHE A 32 -6.21 6.94 -9.39
CA PHE A 32 -5.68 5.63 -9.72
C PHE A 32 -6.61 4.47 -9.27
N PRO A 33 -7.04 4.37 -7.99
CA PRO A 33 -8.00 3.35 -7.58
C PRO A 33 -9.34 3.46 -8.32
N MET A 34 -9.82 4.68 -8.58
CA MET A 34 -11.06 4.89 -9.31
C MET A 34 -10.97 4.41 -10.76
N SER A 35 -9.92 4.76 -11.47
CA SER A 35 -9.72 4.29 -12.85
C SER A 35 -9.67 2.76 -12.93
N THR A 36 -8.97 2.13 -11.97
CA THR A 36 -8.88 0.68 -11.87
C THR A 36 -10.24 0.05 -11.56
N PHE A 37 -11.00 0.66 -10.64
CA PHE A 37 -12.36 0.20 -10.32
C PHE A 37 -13.29 0.28 -11.54
N PHE A 38 -13.36 1.43 -12.22
CA PHE A 38 -14.22 1.58 -13.38
C PHE A 38 -13.81 0.66 -14.53
N PHE A 39 -12.51 0.45 -14.75
CA PHE A 39 -12.02 -0.50 -15.74
C PHE A 39 -12.47 -1.92 -15.41
N ALA A 40 -12.22 -2.37 -14.18
CA ALA A 40 -12.59 -3.73 -13.76
C ALA A 40 -14.10 -3.94 -13.73
N ARG A 41 -14.89 -2.92 -13.34
CA ARG A 41 -16.36 -2.96 -13.40
C ARG A 41 -16.87 -3.11 -14.84
N GLY A 42 -16.21 -2.47 -15.82
CA GLY A 42 -16.59 -2.59 -17.23
C GLY A 42 -16.39 -4.00 -17.81
N LEU A 43 -15.57 -4.82 -17.16
CA LEU A 43 -15.29 -6.20 -17.56
C LEU A 43 -16.07 -7.25 -16.75
N SER A 44 -16.81 -6.86 -15.72
CA SER A 44 -17.51 -7.77 -14.80
C SER A 44 -19.01 -7.56 -14.81
N ASP A 45 -19.75 -8.60 -14.45
CA ASP A 45 -21.19 -8.53 -14.22
C ASP A 45 -21.52 -7.60 -13.05
N SER A 46 -22.71 -6.96 -13.10
CA SER A 46 -23.16 -5.95 -12.12
C SER A 46 -23.67 -6.55 -10.79
N ASP A 47 -23.22 -7.74 -10.41
CA ASP A 47 -23.57 -8.35 -9.14
C ASP A 47 -22.95 -7.59 -7.96
N PRO A 48 -23.71 -7.30 -6.88
CA PRO A 48 -23.24 -6.49 -5.75
C PRO A 48 -22.00 -7.06 -5.05
N GLU A 49 -21.87 -8.38 -4.94
CA GLU A 49 -20.72 -9.03 -4.32
C GLU A 49 -19.46 -8.86 -5.18
N SER A 50 -19.63 -9.03 -6.50
CA SER A 50 -18.56 -8.81 -7.47
C SER A 50 -18.09 -7.35 -7.46
N LEU A 51 -18.99 -6.37 -7.39
CA LEU A 51 -18.67 -4.95 -7.32
C LEU A 51 -17.87 -4.61 -6.05
N ARG A 52 -18.28 -5.16 -4.90
CA ARG A 52 -17.55 -4.99 -3.63
C ARG A 52 -16.13 -5.56 -3.75
N ARG A 53 -15.97 -6.76 -4.27
CA ARG A 53 -14.66 -7.40 -4.47
C ARG A 53 -13.78 -6.60 -5.41
N ILE A 54 -14.30 -6.10 -6.50
CA ILE A 54 -13.59 -5.23 -7.44
C ILE A 54 -13.13 -3.94 -6.76
N MET A 55 -13.98 -3.34 -5.92
CA MET A 55 -13.64 -2.13 -5.18
C MET A 55 -12.50 -2.37 -4.17
N VAL A 56 -12.58 -3.48 -3.43
CA VAL A 56 -11.49 -3.90 -2.52
C VAL A 56 -10.22 -4.19 -3.30
N GLY A 57 -10.32 -4.87 -4.45
CA GLY A 57 -9.19 -5.11 -5.33
C GLY A 57 -8.53 -3.82 -5.81
N ALA A 58 -9.32 -2.83 -6.23
CA ALA A 58 -8.82 -1.51 -6.63
C ALA A 58 -8.15 -0.76 -5.48
N LEU A 59 -8.71 -0.87 -4.25
CA LEU A 59 -8.11 -0.32 -3.04
C LEU A 59 -6.73 -0.95 -2.78
N VAL A 60 -6.65 -2.28 -2.72
CA VAL A 60 -5.40 -3.02 -2.47
C VAL A 60 -4.36 -2.72 -3.54
N PHE A 61 -4.79 -2.67 -4.81
CA PHE A 61 -3.94 -2.29 -5.93
C PHE A 61 -3.33 -0.91 -5.71
N GLY A 62 -4.17 0.10 -5.43
CA GLY A 62 -3.73 1.47 -5.18
C GLY A 62 -2.80 1.59 -3.97
N LEU A 63 -3.17 0.95 -2.85
CA LEU A 63 -2.37 0.97 -1.62
C LEU A 63 -1.01 0.28 -1.81
N THR A 64 -0.96 -0.83 -2.53
CA THR A 64 0.30 -1.54 -2.82
C THR A 64 1.24 -0.67 -3.66
N LEU A 65 0.73 -0.12 -4.77
CA LEU A 65 1.52 0.79 -5.61
C LEU A 65 2.00 2.00 -4.82
N GLN A 66 1.11 2.62 -4.04
CA GLN A 66 1.44 3.77 -3.21
C GLN A 66 2.52 3.44 -2.18
N ALA A 67 2.37 2.34 -1.43
CA ALA A 67 3.31 1.97 -0.37
C ALA A 67 4.72 1.68 -0.90
N VAL A 68 4.82 0.88 -1.97
CA VAL A 68 6.11 0.56 -2.58
C VAL A 68 6.76 1.81 -3.20
N ASN A 69 6.01 2.56 -4.02
CA ASN A 69 6.57 3.71 -4.73
C ASN A 69 6.90 4.88 -3.79
N ALA A 70 6.01 5.21 -2.84
CA ALA A 70 6.23 6.35 -1.95
C ALA A 70 7.52 6.19 -1.13
N VAL A 71 7.73 5.01 -0.53
CA VAL A 71 8.93 4.77 0.28
C VAL A 71 10.18 4.69 -0.60
N SER A 72 10.12 3.91 -1.69
CA SER A 72 11.27 3.76 -2.61
C SER A 72 11.72 5.10 -3.18
N MET A 73 10.80 5.87 -3.76
CA MET A 73 11.12 7.14 -4.40
C MET A 73 11.67 8.17 -3.42
N ASN A 74 11.10 8.24 -2.21
CA ASN A 74 11.64 9.11 -1.18
C ASN A 74 13.07 8.70 -0.78
N MET A 75 13.35 7.40 -0.59
CA MET A 75 14.68 6.93 -0.24
C MET A 75 15.69 7.12 -1.36
N ILE A 76 15.30 6.84 -2.61
CA ILE A 76 16.12 7.06 -3.80
C ILE A 76 16.45 8.55 -3.92
N SER A 77 15.47 9.43 -3.84
CA SER A 77 15.63 10.87 -3.91
C SER A 77 16.52 11.40 -2.77
N ASP A 78 16.30 10.96 -1.53
CA ASP A 78 17.13 11.35 -0.39
C ASP A 78 18.60 10.91 -0.56
N ARG A 79 18.84 9.74 -1.22
CA ARG A 79 20.20 9.26 -1.51
C ARG A 79 20.88 10.10 -2.58
N PHE A 80 20.24 10.34 -3.72
CA PHE A 80 20.84 11.03 -4.86
C PHE A 80 20.93 12.54 -4.65
N GLN A 81 20.04 13.14 -3.86
CA GLN A 81 20.09 14.55 -3.49
C GLN A 81 21.02 14.84 -2.28
N GLY A 82 21.70 13.81 -1.77
CA GLY A 82 22.64 13.97 -0.63
C GLY A 82 21.96 14.17 0.72
N ARG A 83 20.64 14.18 0.81
CA ARG A 83 19.90 14.30 2.08
C ARG A 83 20.16 13.14 3.02
N LEU A 84 20.38 11.94 2.49
CA LEU A 84 20.73 10.78 3.29
C LEU A 84 22.06 10.97 4.03
N ASN A 85 23.04 11.65 3.41
CA ASN A 85 24.31 11.97 4.06
C ASN A 85 24.12 12.92 5.26
N LEU A 86 23.18 13.88 5.15
CA LEU A 86 22.83 14.75 6.27
C LEU A 86 22.16 13.94 7.41
N ILE A 87 21.26 13.03 7.07
CA ILE A 87 20.57 12.17 8.07
C ILE A 87 21.59 11.27 8.79
N VAL A 88 22.59 10.75 8.08
CA VAL A 88 23.63 9.89 8.67
C VAL A 88 24.54 10.67 9.63
N THR A 89 24.78 11.97 9.38
CA THR A 89 25.55 12.84 10.30
C THR A 89 24.75 13.28 11.53
N MET A 90 23.41 13.18 11.47
CA MET A 90 22.55 13.47 12.62
C MET A 90 22.52 12.27 13.58
N PRO A 91 22.27 12.46 14.88
CA PRO A 91 22.16 11.38 15.85
C PRO A 91 20.81 10.64 15.74
N VAL A 92 20.37 10.34 14.52
CA VAL A 92 19.13 9.63 14.18
C VAL A 92 19.47 8.20 13.78
N SER A 93 18.74 7.21 14.32
CA SER A 93 18.96 5.82 13.93
C SER A 93 18.37 5.53 12.56
N LYS A 94 19.02 4.63 11.78
CA LYS A 94 18.52 4.19 10.47
C LYS A 94 17.12 3.55 10.57
N PHE A 95 16.85 2.85 11.68
CA PHE A 95 15.53 2.25 11.94
C PHE A 95 14.47 3.32 12.24
N SER A 96 14.82 4.40 12.98
CA SER A 96 13.89 5.53 13.19
C SER A 96 13.50 6.20 11.87
N TYR A 97 14.45 6.31 10.95
CA TYR A 97 14.19 6.83 9.61
C TYR A 97 13.20 5.92 8.83
N ALA A 98 13.46 4.61 8.78
CA ALA A 98 12.58 3.66 8.09
C ALA A 98 11.17 3.65 8.69
N ILE A 99 11.06 3.61 10.02
CA ILE A 99 9.75 3.64 10.71
C ILE A 99 9.00 4.95 10.46
N GLY A 100 9.70 6.09 10.47
CA GLY A 100 9.09 7.38 10.14
C GLY A 100 8.55 7.43 8.71
N MET A 101 9.25 6.81 7.77
CA MET A 101 8.80 6.68 6.38
C MET A 101 7.58 5.77 6.24
N ILE A 102 7.59 4.62 6.91
CA ILE A 102 6.45 3.68 6.94
C ILE A 102 5.23 4.36 7.58
N ALA A 103 5.40 5.06 8.70
CA ALA A 103 4.34 5.79 9.36
C ALA A 103 3.74 6.90 8.45
N TYR A 104 4.58 7.61 7.71
CA TYR A 104 4.13 8.57 6.70
C TYR A 104 3.26 7.91 5.62
N THR A 105 3.72 6.78 5.08
CA THR A 105 2.97 6.02 4.07
C THR A 105 1.66 5.48 4.64
N PHE A 106 1.64 5.09 5.91
CA PHE A 106 0.42 4.68 6.60
C PHE A 106 -0.61 5.82 6.71
N VAL A 107 -0.18 7.04 7.00
CA VAL A 107 -1.08 8.21 6.98
C VAL A 107 -1.65 8.44 5.59
N GLN A 108 -0.83 8.34 4.54
CA GLN A 108 -1.32 8.44 3.16
C GLN A 108 -2.33 7.32 2.82
N ALA A 109 -2.07 6.09 3.26
CA ALA A 109 -2.97 4.95 3.06
C ALA A 109 -4.32 5.16 3.77
N LEU A 110 -4.33 5.72 4.97
CA LEU A 110 -5.57 6.10 5.66
C LEU A 110 -6.37 7.13 4.87
N MET A 111 -5.71 8.14 4.29
CA MET A 111 -6.38 9.13 3.43
C MET A 111 -7.01 8.45 2.22
N THR A 112 -6.28 7.57 1.54
CA THR A 112 -6.78 6.81 0.39
C THR A 112 -7.97 5.92 0.77
N LEU A 113 -7.89 5.23 1.92
CA LEU A 113 -8.97 4.39 2.43
C LEU A 113 -10.25 5.20 2.69
N VAL A 114 -10.12 6.33 3.40
CA VAL A 114 -11.27 7.20 3.73
C VAL A 114 -11.93 7.75 2.45
N ILE A 115 -11.13 8.21 1.50
CA ILE A 115 -11.64 8.72 0.22
C ILE A 115 -12.39 7.62 -0.54
N LEU A 116 -11.81 6.43 -0.60
CA LEU A 116 -12.40 5.32 -1.34
C LEU A 116 -13.68 4.80 -0.68
N LEU A 117 -13.73 4.74 0.66
CA LEU A 117 -14.95 4.41 1.39
C LEU A 117 -16.04 5.46 1.17
N ALA A 118 -15.69 6.76 1.13
CA ALA A 118 -16.64 7.83 0.82
C ALA A 118 -17.19 7.69 -0.61
N VAL A 119 -16.36 7.32 -1.58
CA VAL A 119 -16.82 7.06 -2.95
C VAL A 119 -17.70 5.81 -3.01
N ALA A 120 -17.35 4.75 -2.28
CA ALA A 120 -18.14 3.54 -2.20
C ALA A 120 -19.57 3.79 -1.69
N THR A 121 -19.72 4.64 -0.65
CA THR A 121 -21.06 5.04 -0.16
C THR A 121 -21.84 5.84 -1.19
N LEU A 122 -21.17 6.67 -2.00
CA LEU A 122 -21.82 7.40 -3.12
C LEU A 122 -22.25 6.48 -4.26
N MET A 123 -21.69 5.29 -4.35
CA MET A 123 -22.00 4.28 -5.37
C MET A 123 -22.95 3.19 -4.87
N ASP A 124 -23.55 3.37 -3.69
CA ASP A 124 -24.41 2.40 -3.01
C ASP A 124 -23.75 1.03 -2.81
N ILE A 125 -22.43 1.02 -2.57
CA ILE A 125 -21.68 -0.19 -2.22
C ILE A 125 -21.58 -0.26 -0.70
N ASP A 126 -22.28 -1.23 -0.09
CA ASP A 126 -22.29 -1.40 1.35
C ASP A 126 -20.99 -2.05 1.86
N PHE A 127 -20.35 -1.38 2.81
CA PHE A 127 -19.24 -1.89 3.58
C PHE A 127 -19.55 -1.92 5.07
N THR A 128 -19.22 -3.03 5.71
CA THR A 128 -19.23 -3.13 7.17
C THR A 128 -17.82 -2.99 7.69
N ILE A 129 -17.53 -1.83 8.30
CA ILE A 129 -16.17 -1.55 8.80
C ILE A 129 -15.96 -2.31 10.10
N THR A 130 -14.96 -3.20 10.10
CA THR A 130 -14.56 -3.98 11.26
C THR A 130 -13.29 -3.39 11.89
N TRP A 131 -13.11 -3.58 13.19
CA TRP A 131 -11.92 -3.10 13.90
C TRP A 131 -10.60 -3.69 13.36
N SER A 132 -10.64 -4.87 12.75
CA SER A 132 -9.48 -5.52 12.12
C SER A 132 -8.92 -4.78 10.90
N LEU A 133 -9.67 -3.82 10.33
CA LEU A 133 -9.27 -3.05 9.15
C LEU A 133 -7.96 -2.27 9.38
N LEU A 134 -7.81 -1.62 10.53
CA LEU A 134 -6.61 -0.82 10.84
C LEU A 134 -5.33 -1.67 10.98
N PRO A 135 -5.31 -2.78 11.75
CA PRO A 135 -4.13 -3.63 11.80
C PRO A 135 -3.79 -4.30 10.47
N ILE A 136 -4.79 -4.70 9.68
CA ILE A 136 -4.54 -5.25 8.33
C ILE A 136 -3.87 -4.19 7.44
N LEU A 137 -4.39 -2.96 7.45
CA LEU A 137 -3.81 -1.85 6.69
C LEU A 137 -2.38 -1.57 7.14
N ALA A 138 -2.11 -1.56 8.45
CA ALA A 138 -0.77 -1.34 8.98
C ALA A 138 0.21 -2.44 8.53
N MET A 139 -0.21 -3.70 8.56
CA MET A 139 0.61 -4.83 8.12
C MET A 139 0.86 -4.80 6.61
N LEU A 140 -0.16 -4.52 5.80
CA LEU A 140 -0.01 -4.34 4.35
C LEU A 140 1.02 -3.24 4.05
N ILE A 141 0.85 -2.06 4.64
CA ILE A 141 1.73 -0.92 4.38
C ILE A 141 3.17 -1.23 4.85
N THR A 142 3.34 -1.88 5.99
CA THR A 142 4.66 -2.27 6.49
C THR A 142 5.33 -3.25 5.54
N ALA A 143 4.64 -4.31 5.12
CA ALA A 143 5.17 -5.32 4.20
C ALA A 143 5.54 -4.70 2.84
N MET A 144 4.65 -3.89 2.26
CA MET A 144 4.88 -3.25 0.96
C MET A 144 5.96 -2.18 1.03
N SER A 145 6.02 -1.39 2.10
CA SER A 145 7.09 -0.42 2.33
C SER A 145 8.46 -1.09 2.50
N GLY A 146 8.52 -2.23 3.20
CA GLY A 146 9.73 -3.04 3.32
C GLY A 146 10.26 -3.48 1.94
N MET A 147 9.39 -3.98 1.08
CA MET A 147 9.72 -4.30 -0.31
C MET A 147 10.19 -3.06 -1.09
N GLY A 148 9.56 -1.91 -0.86
CA GLY A 148 9.97 -0.64 -1.45
C GLY A 148 11.37 -0.23 -1.01
N ILE A 149 11.70 -0.35 0.28
CA ILE A 149 13.04 -0.11 0.81
C ILE A 149 14.07 -1.03 0.13
N PHE A 150 13.75 -2.31 0.03
CA PHE A 150 14.61 -3.30 -0.62
C PHE A 150 14.86 -2.92 -2.10
N MET A 151 13.82 -2.61 -2.86
CA MET A 151 13.96 -2.21 -4.27
C MET A 151 14.78 -0.92 -4.42
N SER A 152 14.64 0.04 -3.51
CA SER A 152 15.39 1.30 -3.54
C SER A 152 16.90 1.09 -3.47
N SER A 153 17.37 0.01 -2.86
CA SER A 153 18.80 -0.29 -2.73
C SER A 153 19.47 -0.66 -4.06
N PHE A 154 18.71 -1.16 -5.02
CA PHE A 154 19.21 -1.53 -6.36
C PHE A 154 19.19 -0.37 -7.36
N ALA A 155 18.67 0.80 -7.00
CA ALA A 155 18.57 1.93 -7.90
C ALA A 155 19.94 2.53 -8.24
N PRO A 156 20.39 2.49 -9.52
CA PRO A 156 21.67 3.10 -9.92
C PRO A 156 21.57 4.62 -10.11
N SER A 157 20.37 5.13 -10.40
CA SER A 157 20.05 6.56 -10.50
C SER A 157 18.61 6.82 -10.04
N GLU A 158 18.23 8.09 -9.86
CA GLU A 158 16.88 8.46 -9.45
C GLU A 158 15.85 8.04 -10.50
N GLU A 159 16.13 8.25 -11.78
CA GLU A 159 15.25 7.91 -12.90
C GLU A 159 15.05 6.39 -13.03
N VAL A 160 16.16 5.64 -13.09
CA VAL A 160 16.12 4.18 -13.24
C VAL A 160 15.48 3.53 -12.01
N GLY A 161 15.73 4.08 -10.81
CA GLY A 161 15.11 3.61 -9.58
C GLY A 161 13.59 3.74 -9.61
N GLY A 162 13.07 4.86 -10.14
CA GLY A 162 11.64 5.06 -10.33
C GLY A 162 11.02 4.01 -11.26
N VAL A 163 11.68 3.72 -12.37
CA VAL A 163 11.21 2.71 -13.33
C VAL A 163 11.21 1.31 -12.68
N ILE A 164 12.31 0.90 -12.05
CA ILE A 164 12.44 -0.42 -11.39
C ILE A 164 11.33 -0.59 -10.35
N THR A 165 11.13 0.41 -9.50
CA THR A 165 10.14 0.35 -8.42
C THR A 165 8.73 0.28 -8.96
N SER A 166 8.40 1.08 -9.97
CA SER A 166 7.08 1.08 -10.59
C SER A 166 6.78 -0.24 -11.30
N MET A 167 7.74 -0.77 -12.06
CA MET A 167 7.60 -2.08 -12.72
C MET A 167 7.41 -3.20 -11.69
N PHE A 168 8.21 -3.20 -10.62
CA PHE A 168 8.08 -4.18 -9.54
C PHE A 168 6.69 -4.13 -8.89
N SER A 169 6.21 -2.94 -8.58
CA SER A 169 4.89 -2.75 -7.97
C SER A 169 3.76 -3.26 -8.86
N ILE A 170 3.80 -2.93 -10.17
CA ILE A 170 2.80 -3.39 -11.14
C ILE A 170 2.83 -4.90 -11.27
N VAL A 171 4.02 -5.49 -11.43
CA VAL A 171 4.17 -6.94 -11.53
C VAL A 171 3.64 -7.65 -10.29
N MET A 172 3.96 -7.16 -9.09
CA MET A 172 3.46 -7.72 -7.84
C MET A 172 1.93 -7.77 -7.76
N VAL A 173 1.27 -6.73 -8.21
CA VAL A 173 -0.20 -6.69 -8.21
C VAL A 173 -0.80 -7.50 -9.35
N MET A 174 -0.21 -7.45 -10.55
CA MET A 174 -0.71 -8.21 -11.71
C MET A 174 -0.63 -9.73 -11.50
N ILE A 175 0.38 -10.20 -10.79
CA ILE A 175 0.54 -11.61 -10.44
C ILE A 175 -0.47 -12.07 -9.38
N SER A 176 -1.03 -11.12 -8.61
CA SER A 176 -1.96 -11.43 -7.52
C SER A 176 -3.40 -11.42 -8.02
N PRO A 177 -4.22 -12.45 -7.73
CA PRO A 177 -5.64 -12.46 -8.06
C PRO A 177 -6.42 -11.54 -7.10
N VAL A 178 -6.34 -10.22 -7.31
CA VAL A 178 -6.92 -9.20 -6.40
C VAL A 178 -8.38 -8.90 -6.76
N PHE A 179 -8.74 -9.04 -8.03
CA PHE A 179 -10.06 -8.66 -8.56
C PHE A 179 -11.05 -9.83 -8.66
N PHE A 180 -10.57 -11.07 -8.57
CA PHE A 180 -11.37 -12.27 -8.70
C PHE A 180 -10.97 -13.31 -7.64
N SER A 181 -11.84 -14.29 -7.39
CA SER A 181 -11.58 -15.36 -6.42
C SER A 181 -10.50 -16.33 -6.94
N MET A 182 -9.78 -16.97 -6.02
CA MET A 182 -8.74 -17.95 -6.36
C MET A 182 -9.28 -19.11 -7.22
N ASP A 183 -10.55 -19.47 -7.04
CA ASP A 183 -11.17 -20.58 -7.79
C ASP A 183 -11.35 -20.24 -9.27
N GLN A 184 -11.49 -18.97 -9.59
CA GLN A 184 -11.62 -18.44 -10.95
C GLN A 184 -10.26 -18.13 -11.59
N ALA A 185 -9.16 -18.14 -10.80
CA ALA A 185 -7.85 -17.84 -11.30
C ALA A 185 -7.27 -18.97 -12.17
N PRO A 186 -6.58 -18.65 -13.28
CA PRO A 186 -5.77 -19.61 -14.01
C PRO A 186 -4.77 -20.34 -13.10
N ILE A 187 -4.49 -21.61 -13.38
CA ILE A 187 -3.67 -22.48 -12.54
C ILE A 187 -2.29 -21.83 -12.21
N ALA A 188 -1.64 -21.21 -13.18
CA ALA A 188 -0.36 -20.53 -13.00
C ALA A 188 -0.46 -19.37 -11.99
N LEU A 189 -1.50 -18.51 -12.10
CA LEU A 189 -1.73 -17.40 -11.17
C LEU A 189 -2.13 -17.89 -9.76
N ARG A 190 -2.76 -19.05 -9.66
CA ARG A 190 -3.12 -19.66 -8.39
C ARG A 190 -1.87 -20.03 -7.59
N TYR A 191 -0.88 -20.69 -8.21
CA TYR A 191 0.38 -21.04 -7.53
C TYR A 191 1.18 -19.83 -7.11
N VAL A 192 1.32 -18.85 -8.00
CA VAL A 192 2.07 -17.61 -7.70
C VAL A 192 1.32 -16.76 -6.66
N GLY A 193 0.00 -16.74 -6.70
CA GLY A 193 -0.84 -16.05 -5.72
C GLY A 193 -0.63 -16.54 -4.28
N TYR A 194 -0.26 -17.81 -4.06
CA TYR A 194 0.06 -18.32 -2.73
C TYR A 194 1.29 -17.66 -2.10
N ILE A 195 2.21 -17.16 -2.90
CA ILE A 195 3.45 -16.50 -2.44
C ILE A 195 3.26 -14.99 -2.31
N SER A 196 2.26 -14.43 -3.02
CA SER A 196 2.07 -12.99 -3.08
C SER A 196 1.45 -12.41 -1.80
N PRO A 197 2.12 -11.47 -1.11
CA PRO A 197 1.55 -10.78 0.05
C PRO A 197 0.32 -9.93 -0.31
N VAL A 198 0.25 -9.44 -1.54
CA VAL A 198 -0.84 -8.59 -2.03
C VAL A 198 -2.18 -9.36 -2.04
N ARG A 199 -2.16 -10.66 -2.34
CA ARG A 199 -3.33 -11.51 -2.24
C ARG A 199 -3.86 -11.61 -0.82
N TYR A 200 -2.98 -11.91 0.15
CA TYR A 200 -3.40 -12.02 1.54
C TYR A 200 -3.96 -10.70 2.07
N ALA A 201 -3.42 -9.58 1.60
CA ALA A 201 -3.98 -8.27 1.91
C ALA A 201 -5.37 -8.07 1.30
N ALA A 202 -5.60 -8.51 0.06
CA ALA A 202 -6.90 -8.42 -0.60
C ALA A 202 -7.96 -9.29 0.09
N ASP A 203 -7.60 -10.53 0.42
CA ASP A 203 -8.48 -11.45 1.15
C ASP A 203 -8.81 -10.92 2.54
N ALA A 204 -7.81 -10.42 3.29
CA ALA A 204 -7.99 -9.83 4.60
C ALA A 204 -8.88 -8.57 4.58
N LEU A 205 -8.63 -7.66 3.64
CA LEU A 205 -9.43 -6.43 3.51
C LEU A 205 -10.86 -6.74 3.04
N ASN A 206 -11.04 -7.71 2.14
CA ASN A 206 -12.38 -8.14 1.73
C ASN A 206 -13.16 -8.73 2.91
N LYS A 207 -12.55 -9.58 3.73
CA LYS A 207 -13.15 -10.13 4.96
C LYS A 207 -13.50 -8.99 5.95
N ALA A 208 -12.55 -8.11 6.24
CA ALA A 208 -12.74 -7.01 7.19
C ALA A 208 -13.86 -6.04 6.75
N LEU A 209 -14.00 -5.78 5.45
CA LEU A 209 -15.03 -4.91 4.88
C LEU A 209 -16.37 -5.63 4.64
N SER A 210 -16.42 -6.96 4.81
CA SER A 210 -17.66 -7.76 4.82
C SER A 210 -18.16 -8.08 6.23
N GLY A 211 -17.55 -7.54 7.27
CA GLY A 211 -17.94 -7.81 8.66
C GLY A 211 -17.40 -9.12 9.22
N ASN A 212 -16.52 -9.82 8.51
CA ASN A 212 -15.90 -11.05 8.98
C ASN A 212 -14.54 -10.75 9.63
N ASN A 213 -14.36 -11.22 10.88
CA ASN A 213 -13.12 -11.02 11.66
C ASN A 213 -12.14 -12.19 11.57
N ASP A 214 -12.44 -13.23 10.79
CA ASP A 214 -11.52 -14.37 10.62
C ASP A 214 -10.41 -14.03 9.60
N VAL A 215 -9.46 -13.23 10.06
CA VAL A 215 -8.34 -12.67 9.27
C VAL A 215 -6.97 -13.04 9.86
N ILE A 216 -6.94 -13.97 10.80
CA ILE A 216 -5.73 -14.32 11.58
C ILE A 216 -4.62 -14.86 10.66
N VAL A 217 -4.97 -15.73 9.72
CA VAL A 217 -4.00 -16.34 8.81
C VAL A 217 -3.35 -15.28 7.91
N GLU A 218 -4.15 -14.42 7.32
CA GLU A 218 -3.69 -13.33 6.47
C GLU A 218 -2.80 -12.35 7.24
N MET A 219 -3.18 -12.03 8.47
CA MET A 219 -2.39 -11.16 9.34
C MET A 219 -1.03 -11.77 9.70
N ILE A 220 -0.96 -13.07 9.98
CA ILE A 220 0.30 -13.78 10.28
C ILE A 220 1.22 -13.71 9.04
N VAL A 221 0.69 -13.99 7.85
CA VAL A 221 1.48 -13.95 6.62
C VAL A 221 1.99 -12.54 6.34
N LEU A 222 1.13 -11.53 6.40
CA LEU A 222 1.53 -10.12 6.19
C LEU A 222 2.53 -9.65 7.25
N GLY A 223 2.31 -10.03 8.51
CA GLY A 223 3.20 -9.69 9.61
C GLY A 223 4.59 -10.32 9.47
N THR A 224 4.68 -11.58 9.01
CA THR A 224 5.97 -12.25 8.78
C THR A 224 6.73 -11.60 7.64
N ILE A 225 6.07 -11.26 6.54
CA ILE A 225 6.70 -10.56 5.39
C ILE A 225 7.15 -9.15 5.78
N GLY A 226 6.34 -8.43 6.57
CA GLY A 226 6.70 -7.09 7.04
C GLY A 226 7.81 -7.06 8.10
N ALA A 227 8.14 -8.21 8.73
CA ALA A 227 9.21 -8.33 9.71
C ALA A 227 10.59 -8.66 9.11
N ILE A 228 10.63 -9.09 7.84
CA ILE A 228 11.85 -9.39 7.07
C ILE A 228 12.38 -8.12 6.40
#